data_db96e15481ecabc5205a6472a0000f68
#
_entry.id   db96e15481ecabc5205a6472a0000f68
#
_cell.length_a   1.000
_cell.length_b   1.000
_cell.length_c   1.000
_cell.angle_alpha   90.00
_cell.angle_beta   90.00
_cell.angle_gamma   90.00
#
_symmetry.space_group_name_H-M   'P 1'
#
loop_
_entity.id
_entity.type
_entity.pdbx_description
1 polymer ?
#
loop_
_entity_poly.entity_id
_entity_poly.type
_entity_poly.pdbx_seq_one_letter_code
_entity_poly.pdbx_strand_id
1 'polypeptide(L)'
;QMVKAATFMNGKQMGETLELQLTWNKATAKPLLGNRKNEMLLVNGLRGSLKYTDFEWCNWNRNDSISFTIDLLGKEKLNKFAIGCITNYGMGAHKPKMIRVEVSDDNKTYRAVGELNFSLEEIYKEGTFRNDYSMDMGGVSARYVRVTAKGAGICPDSHVRPGQEARVYFDEVIIE
;
A
#
# COMPACT_ATOMS: atom_id res chain seq x y z
N GLN A 1 -9.92 -14.10 4.32
CA GLN A 1 -10.63 -14.51 5.53
C GLN A 1 -11.73 -13.51 5.84
N MET A 2 -12.94 -13.99 6.24
CA MET A 2 -14.04 -13.12 6.63
C MET A 2 -14.15 -13.07 8.16
N VAL A 3 -14.23 -11.87 8.71
CA VAL A 3 -14.48 -11.61 10.14
C VAL A 3 -15.87 -11.00 10.28
N LYS A 4 -16.67 -11.52 11.22
CA LYS A 4 -17.98 -10.99 11.54
C LYS A 4 -18.02 -10.53 12.98
N ALA A 5 -18.56 -9.34 13.23
CA ALA A 5 -18.74 -8.78 14.56
C ALA A 5 -20.15 -8.24 14.71
N ALA A 6 -20.74 -8.46 15.89
CA ALA A 6 -22.05 -7.93 16.24
C ALA A 6 -22.08 -7.51 17.71
N THR A 7 -22.88 -6.49 18.02
CA THR A 7 -23.08 -6.02 19.39
C THR A 7 -24.32 -6.68 19.98
N PHE A 8 -24.22 -7.13 21.23
CA PHE A 8 -25.34 -7.72 21.96
C PHE A 8 -25.60 -6.98 23.27
N MET A 9 -26.86 -6.81 23.64
CA MET A 9 -27.28 -6.28 24.92
C MET A 9 -28.39 -7.19 25.48
N ASN A 10 -28.20 -7.71 26.68
CA ASN A 10 -29.12 -8.67 27.34
C ASN A 10 -29.50 -9.86 26.45
N GLY A 11 -28.52 -10.40 25.70
CA GLY A 11 -28.70 -11.54 24.78
C GLY A 11 -29.38 -11.21 23.45
N LYS A 12 -29.80 -9.97 23.22
CA LYS A 12 -30.40 -9.51 21.97
C LYS A 12 -29.37 -8.76 21.13
N GLN A 13 -29.26 -9.11 19.84
CA GLN A 13 -28.40 -8.39 18.89
C GLN A 13 -28.92 -6.96 18.68
N MET A 14 -28.00 -6.00 18.79
CA MET A 14 -28.24 -4.56 18.60
C MET A 14 -27.57 -4.12 17.30
N GLY A 15 -28.37 -3.79 16.31
CA GLY A 15 -27.88 -3.37 15.00
C GLY A 15 -27.50 -4.52 14.06
N GLU A 16 -26.85 -4.15 12.96
CA GLU A 16 -26.41 -5.09 11.92
C GLU A 16 -25.08 -5.77 12.28
N THR A 17 -24.84 -6.95 11.70
CA THR A 17 -23.55 -7.61 11.79
C THR A 17 -22.57 -6.89 10.87
N LEU A 18 -21.42 -6.45 11.41
CA LEU A 18 -20.31 -5.98 10.63
C LEU A 18 -19.60 -7.18 10.00
N GLU A 19 -19.42 -7.17 8.70
CA GLU A 19 -18.62 -8.16 7.95
C GLU A 19 -17.40 -7.50 7.33
N LEU A 20 -16.21 -8.03 7.63
CA LEU A 20 -14.94 -7.56 7.10
C LEU A 20 -14.22 -8.68 6.35
N GLN A 21 -13.85 -8.41 5.11
CA GLN A 21 -13.01 -9.29 4.31
C GLN A 21 -11.54 -8.96 4.54
N LEU A 22 -10.81 -9.82 5.23
CA LEU A 22 -9.36 -9.66 5.44
C LEU A 22 -8.57 -10.33 4.34
N THR A 23 -7.57 -9.61 3.81
CA THR A 23 -6.52 -10.13 2.92
C THR A 23 -5.33 -10.58 3.78
N TRP A 24 -5.42 -11.79 4.34
CA TRP A 24 -4.38 -12.31 5.21
C TRP A 24 -3.16 -12.77 4.40
N ASN A 25 -1.99 -12.25 4.75
CA ASN A 25 -0.72 -12.55 4.08
C ASN A 25 0.46 -12.44 5.07
N LYS A 26 1.70 -12.68 4.64
CA LYS A 26 2.89 -12.63 5.52
C LYS A 26 3.16 -11.26 6.12
N ALA A 27 2.71 -10.17 5.49
CA ALA A 27 2.86 -8.81 6.02
C ALA A 27 1.77 -8.43 7.03
N THR A 28 0.63 -9.14 7.06
CA THR A 28 -0.52 -8.75 7.89
C THR A 28 -0.17 -8.72 9.38
N ALA A 29 -0.48 -7.60 10.04
CA ALA A 29 -0.21 -7.31 11.44
C ALA A 29 1.29 -7.34 11.83
N LYS A 30 2.19 -7.19 10.86
CA LYS A 30 3.63 -7.11 11.12
C LYS A 30 4.06 -5.69 11.50
N PRO A 31 5.11 -5.55 12.33
CA PRO A 31 5.64 -4.23 12.66
C PRO A 31 6.14 -3.49 11.42
N LEU A 32 5.79 -2.21 11.34
CA LEU A 32 6.35 -1.28 10.37
C LEU A 32 7.38 -0.38 11.04
N LEU A 33 8.55 -0.32 10.44
CA LEU A 33 9.65 0.55 10.84
C LEU A 33 9.62 1.78 9.91
N GLY A 34 8.87 2.77 10.32
CA GLY A 34 8.65 4.02 9.59
C GLY A 34 8.25 5.13 10.55
N ASN A 35 8.06 6.34 10.04
CA ASN A 35 7.85 7.53 10.86
C ASN A 35 6.42 8.11 10.76
N ARG A 36 5.46 7.41 10.14
CA ARG A 36 4.11 7.95 9.91
C ARG A 36 3.05 7.29 10.79
N LYS A 37 2.07 8.10 11.23
CA LYS A 37 0.97 7.64 12.10
C LYS A 37 0.05 6.59 11.46
N ASN A 38 -0.09 6.59 10.13
CA ASN A 38 -1.07 5.76 9.43
C ASN A 38 -0.43 4.59 8.67
N GLU A 39 0.86 4.31 8.86
CA GLU A 39 1.54 3.22 8.15
C GLU A 39 0.98 1.84 8.49
N MET A 40 0.36 1.67 9.66
CA MET A 40 -0.32 0.42 10.03
C MET A 40 -1.44 0.02 9.07
N LEU A 41 -2.01 0.96 8.30
CA LEU A 41 -2.98 0.66 7.25
C LEU A 41 -2.39 -0.19 6.12
N LEU A 42 -1.06 -0.15 5.94
CA LEU A 42 -0.37 -0.95 4.92
C LEU A 42 -0.28 -2.45 5.24
N VAL A 43 -0.61 -2.84 6.47
CA VAL A 43 -0.48 -4.22 6.95
C VAL A 43 -1.65 -4.66 7.84
N ASN A 44 -2.79 -3.98 7.75
CA ASN A 44 -3.96 -4.28 8.58
C ASN A 44 -4.85 -5.39 7.99
N GLY A 45 -4.56 -5.85 6.78
CA GLY A 45 -5.33 -6.88 6.08
C GLY A 45 -6.58 -6.34 5.37
N LEU A 46 -6.82 -5.02 5.39
CA LEU A 46 -7.97 -4.39 4.77
C LEU A 46 -7.60 -3.71 3.44
N ARG A 47 -8.55 -3.72 2.53
CA ARG A 47 -8.37 -3.12 1.20
C ARG A 47 -9.18 -1.85 1.10
N GLY A 48 -8.54 -0.79 0.62
CA GLY A 48 -9.21 0.47 0.34
C GLY A 48 -10.24 0.35 -0.79
N SER A 49 -11.36 1.07 -0.67
CA SER A 49 -12.38 1.18 -1.69
C SER A 49 -12.00 2.22 -2.77
N LEU A 50 -12.87 2.47 -3.73
CA LEU A 50 -12.68 3.57 -4.70
C LEU A 50 -12.88 4.98 -4.09
N LYS A 51 -13.20 5.07 -2.80
CA LYS A 51 -13.27 6.31 -2.04
C LYS A 51 -11.96 6.52 -1.29
N TYR A 52 -11.08 7.40 -1.78
CA TYR A 52 -9.80 7.72 -1.12
C TYR A 52 -9.94 8.26 0.31
N THR A 53 -11.16 8.48 0.79
CA THR A 53 -11.51 8.97 2.15
C THR A 53 -12.10 7.88 3.04
N ASP A 54 -12.01 6.62 2.68
CA ASP A 54 -12.59 5.51 3.47
C ASP A 54 -11.75 5.07 4.68
N PHE A 55 -10.69 5.81 4.99
CA PHE A 55 -9.75 5.56 6.09
C PHE A 55 -8.84 4.32 5.95
N GLU A 56 -8.93 3.56 4.86
CA GLU A 56 -8.03 2.43 4.58
C GLU A 56 -6.85 2.83 3.69
N TRP A 57 -6.69 4.12 3.39
CA TRP A 57 -5.64 4.65 2.54
C TRP A 57 -4.56 5.37 3.34
N CYS A 58 -3.34 4.85 3.30
CA CYS A 58 -2.15 5.56 3.74
C CYS A 58 -1.69 6.50 2.63
N ASN A 59 -1.63 7.81 2.90
CA ASN A 59 -1.32 8.79 1.87
C ASN A 59 0.02 9.49 2.08
N TRP A 60 0.62 9.90 0.97
CA TRP A 60 1.80 10.76 0.90
C TRP A 60 1.49 11.97 0.04
N ASN A 61 1.56 13.14 0.66
CA ASN A 61 1.50 14.43 -0.01
C ASN A 61 2.94 14.81 -0.35
N ARG A 62 3.22 15.19 -1.60
CA ARG A 62 4.50 15.65 -2.12
C ARG A 62 5.34 14.59 -2.84
N ASN A 63 6.34 15.12 -3.54
CA ASN A 63 7.42 14.40 -4.23
C ASN A 63 8.40 13.65 -3.30
N ASP A 64 8.07 13.51 -2.04
CA ASP A 64 8.94 12.88 -1.06
C ASP A 64 9.18 11.42 -1.41
N SER A 65 10.38 10.96 -1.18
CA SER A 65 10.71 9.55 -1.22
C SER A 65 9.88 8.84 -0.15
N ILE A 66 8.95 8.00 -0.57
CA ILE A 66 8.15 7.14 0.30
C ILE A 66 9.03 5.96 0.66
N SER A 67 9.24 5.71 1.95
CA SER A 67 10.01 4.54 2.39
C SER A 67 9.46 4.00 3.71
N PHE A 68 9.23 2.69 3.76
CA PHE A 68 8.88 1.97 4.98
C PHE A 68 9.46 0.56 4.93
N THR A 69 9.66 -0.03 6.10
CA THR A 69 10.20 -1.39 6.24
C THR A 69 9.25 -2.25 7.06
N ILE A 70 8.95 -3.44 6.58
CA ILE A 70 8.14 -4.45 7.28
C ILE A 70 9.10 -5.43 7.95
N ASP A 71 8.99 -5.61 9.27
CA ASP A 71 9.67 -6.69 10.00
C ASP A 71 8.76 -7.91 10.05
N LEU A 72 9.08 -8.95 9.31
CA LEU A 72 8.31 -10.20 9.29
C LEU A 72 8.45 -11.01 10.60
N LEU A 73 9.24 -10.53 11.57
CA LEU A 73 9.56 -11.14 12.87
C LEU A 73 10.35 -12.44 12.77
N GLY A 74 10.61 -12.92 11.59
CA GLY A 74 11.39 -14.12 11.29
C GLY A 74 11.78 -14.13 9.83
N LYS A 75 12.72 -15.02 9.48
CA LYS A 75 13.14 -15.21 8.09
C LYS A 75 12.08 -16.04 7.37
N GLU A 76 11.47 -15.48 6.34
CA GLU A 76 10.41 -16.06 5.52
C GLU A 76 10.86 -16.24 4.08
N LYS A 77 10.34 -17.26 3.39
CA LYS A 77 10.47 -17.40 1.94
C LYS A 77 9.44 -16.53 1.26
N LEU A 78 9.88 -15.63 0.39
CA LEU A 78 9.06 -14.60 -0.24
C LEU A 78 8.95 -14.88 -1.74
N ASN A 79 7.75 -15.17 -2.22
CA ASN A 79 7.50 -15.51 -3.62
C ASN A 79 6.97 -14.31 -4.41
N LYS A 80 6.10 -13.51 -3.79
CA LYS A 80 5.45 -12.39 -4.46
C LYS A 80 5.30 -11.21 -3.52
N PHE A 81 5.48 -10.01 -4.07
CA PHE A 81 5.10 -8.74 -3.47
C PHE A 81 3.97 -8.12 -4.27
N ALA A 82 3.01 -7.50 -3.59
CA ALA A 82 2.05 -6.59 -4.20
C ALA A 82 1.69 -5.46 -3.25
N ILE A 83 1.29 -4.32 -3.81
CA ILE A 83 0.79 -3.16 -3.06
C ILE A 83 -0.38 -2.54 -3.81
N GLY A 84 -1.48 -2.27 -3.10
CA GLY A 84 -2.63 -1.60 -3.70
C GLY A 84 -2.44 -0.09 -3.73
N CYS A 85 -2.87 0.51 -4.82
CA CYS A 85 -2.81 1.96 -5.03
C CYS A 85 -4.09 2.44 -5.71
N ILE A 86 -4.64 3.57 -5.25
CA ILE A 86 -5.76 4.24 -5.92
C ILE A 86 -5.26 5.34 -6.85
N THR A 87 -5.84 5.40 -8.02
CA THR A 87 -5.83 6.58 -8.89
C THR A 87 -7.19 7.26 -8.80
N ASN A 88 -7.18 8.56 -8.56
CA ASN A 88 -8.34 9.44 -8.73
C ASN A 88 -7.85 10.72 -9.41
N TYR A 89 -7.99 10.75 -10.74
CA TYR A 89 -7.47 11.82 -11.59
C TYR A 89 -7.98 13.20 -11.14
N GLY A 90 -9.28 13.33 -10.90
CA GLY A 90 -9.91 14.60 -10.49
C GLY A 90 -9.37 15.14 -9.18
N MET A 91 -8.90 14.27 -8.28
CA MET A 91 -8.34 14.66 -6.97
C MET A 91 -6.81 14.76 -6.96
N GLY A 92 -6.14 14.46 -8.08
CA GLY A 92 -4.68 14.46 -8.17
C GLY A 92 -4.04 13.30 -7.39
N ALA A 93 -4.77 12.21 -7.19
CA ALA A 93 -4.24 10.97 -6.65
C ALA A 93 -3.77 10.07 -7.78
N HIS A 94 -2.50 9.68 -7.75
CA HIS A 94 -1.86 8.94 -8.84
C HIS A 94 -0.97 7.84 -8.30
N LYS A 95 -0.70 6.82 -9.14
CA LYS A 95 0.36 5.86 -8.85
C LYS A 95 1.74 6.54 -8.82
N PRO A 96 2.70 6.01 -8.09
CA PRO A 96 4.06 6.57 -8.07
C PRO A 96 4.77 6.38 -9.42
N LYS A 97 5.87 7.08 -9.63
CA LYS A 97 6.78 6.88 -10.78
C LYS A 97 7.52 5.55 -10.70
N MET A 98 7.83 5.13 -9.46
CA MET A 98 8.63 3.95 -9.21
C MET A 98 8.23 3.32 -7.88
N ILE A 99 8.27 1.99 -7.83
CA ILE A 99 8.20 1.20 -6.58
C ILE A 99 9.38 0.24 -6.61
N ARG A 100 10.26 0.32 -5.60
CA ARG A 100 11.40 -0.59 -5.41
C ARG A 100 11.17 -1.41 -4.15
N VAL A 101 11.47 -2.70 -4.26
CA VAL A 101 11.46 -3.64 -3.13
C VAL A 101 12.85 -4.17 -2.89
N GLU A 102 13.28 -4.08 -1.64
CA GLU A 102 14.56 -4.57 -1.15
C GLU A 102 14.34 -5.46 0.07
N VAL A 103 15.24 -6.39 0.32
CA VAL A 103 15.15 -7.30 1.46
C VAL A 103 16.44 -7.32 2.25
N SER A 104 16.32 -7.66 3.54
CA SER A 104 17.44 -7.73 4.48
C SER A 104 17.19 -8.79 5.54
N ASP A 105 18.26 -9.35 6.10
CA ASP A 105 18.20 -10.24 7.27
C ASP A 105 18.49 -9.49 8.58
N ASP A 106 19.16 -8.34 8.51
CA ASP A 106 19.71 -7.60 9.67
C ASP A 106 19.17 -6.15 9.80
N ASN A 107 18.27 -5.73 8.89
CA ASN A 107 17.77 -4.35 8.78
C ASN A 107 18.87 -3.28 8.53
N LYS A 108 20.05 -3.68 8.09
CA LYS A 108 21.17 -2.79 7.80
C LYS A 108 21.63 -2.92 6.35
N THR A 109 21.91 -4.14 5.93
CA THR A 109 22.37 -4.45 4.58
C THR A 109 21.19 -4.92 3.74
N TYR A 110 20.83 -4.14 2.73
CA TYR A 110 19.71 -4.42 1.84
C TYR A 110 20.17 -4.84 0.45
N ARG A 111 19.49 -5.81 -0.14
CA ARG A 111 19.63 -6.21 -1.53
C ARG A 111 18.34 -5.98 -2.30
N ALA A 112 18.43 -5.41 -3.49
CA ALA A 112 17.28 -5.20 -4.35
C ALA A 112 16.69 -6.55 -4.81
N VAL A 113 15.36 -6.64 -4.80
CA VAL A 113 14.59 -7.74 -5.37
C VAL A 113 14.05 -7.35 -6.74
N GLY A 114 13.46 -6.15 -6.84
CA GLY A 114 12.91 -5.66 -8.09
C GLY A 114 12.45 -4.20 -8.00
N GLU A 115 12.10 -3.68 -9.16
CA GLU A 115 11.62 -2.32 -9.33
C GLU A 115 10.55 -2.26 -10.41
N LEU A 116 9.46 -1.56 -10.13
CA LEU A 116 8.41 -1.22 -11.10
C LEU A 116 8.55 0.24 -11.46
N ASN A 117 8.62 0.53 -12.74
CA ASN A 117 8.67 1.89 -13.28
C ASN A 117 7.44 2.14 -14.15
N PHE A 118 6.87 3.33 -14.07
CA PHE A 118 5.66 3.70 -14.76
C PHE A 118 5.90 4.94 -15.64
N SER A 119 5.37 4.90 -16.85
CA SER A 119 5.40 6.03 -17.78
C SER A 119 4.47 7.16 -17.33
N LEU A 120 4.70 8.38 -17.84
CA LEU A 120 3.83 9.51 -17.53
C LEU A 120 2.37 9.28 -17.98
N GLU A 121 2.18 8.61 -19.12
CA GLU A 121 0.86 8.23 -19.62
C GLU A 121 0.13 7.30 -18.65
N GLU A 122 0.83 6.30 -18.12
CA GLU A 122 0.26 5.39 -17.13
C GLU A 122 -0.04 6.09 -15.81
N ILE A 123 0.82 7.04 -15.36
CA ILE A 123 0.66 7.76 -14.10
C ILE A 123 -0.57 8.67 -14.16
N TYR A 124 -0.71 9.45 -15.23
CA TYR A 124 -1.77 10.43 -15.39
C TYR A 124 -2.98 9.90 -16.19
N LYS A 125 -3.18 8.58 -16.20
CA LYS A 125 -4.37 7.96 -16.78
C LYS A 125 -5.64 8.50 -16.10
N GLU A 126 -6.58 8.96 -16.88
CA GLU A 126 -7.86 9.51 -16.41
C GLU A 126 -8.74 8.42 -15.77
N GLY A 127 -9.59 8.86 -14.83
CA GLY A 127 -10.56 8.01 -14.16
C GLY A 127 -10.33 7.83 -12.66
N THR A 128 -11.13 6.95 -12.08
CA THR A 128 -11.00 6.50 -10.69
C THR A 128 -10.95 4.98 -10.68
N PHE A 129 -9.84 4.43 -10.25
CA PHE A 129 -9.64 2.98 -10.19
C PHE A 129 -8.59 2.62 -9.14
N ARG A 130 -8.62 1.38 -8.69
CA ARG A 130 -7.66 0.78 -7.78
C ARG A 130 -6.94 -0.36 -8.51
N ASN A 131 -5.62 -0.41 -8.38
CA ASN A 131 -4.80 -1.49 -8.91
C ASN A 131 -3.83 -2.03 -7.86
N ASP A 132 -3.50 -3.31 -8.00
CA ASP A 132 -2.38 -3.93 -7.29
C ASP A 132 -1.17 -3.96 -8.23
N TYR A 133 -0.08 -3.35 -7.78
CA TYR A 133 1.21 -3.40 -8.46
C TYR A 133 2.04 -4.51 -7.84
N SER A 134 2.41 -5.51 -8.62
CA SER A 134 3.04 -6.71 -8.10
C SER A 134 4.33 -7.07 -8.83
N MET A 135 5.21 -7.78 -8.13
CA MET A 135 6.44 -8.35 -8.69
C MET A 135 6.70 -9.74 -8.09
N ASP A 136 7.36 -10.58 -8.86
CA ASP A 136 7.93 -11.84 -8.40
C ASP A 136 9.16 -11.56 -7.52
N MET A 137 9.24 -12.21 -6.37
CA MET A 137 10.37 -12.12 -5.45
C MET A 137 11.34 -13.30 -5.59
N GLY A 138 11.09 -14.23 -6.51
CA GLY A 138 11.96 -15.33 -6.82
C GLY A 138 12.20 -16.34 -5.69
N GLY A 139 11.33 -16.39 -4.69
CA GLY A 139 11.49 -17.27 -3.53
C GLY A 139 12.63 -16.83 -2.60
N VAL A 140 13.02 -15.56 -2.62
CA VAL A 140 14.07 -15.04 -1.75
C VAL A 140 13.70 -15.20 -0.28
N SER A 141 14.67 -15.55 0.56
CA SER A 141 14.46 -15.63 2.02
C SER A 141 15.00 -14.39 2.71
N ALA A 142 14.16 -13.75 3.55
CA ALA A 142 14.56 -12.58 4.32
C ALA A 142 13.60 -12.33 5.51
N ARG A 143 14.04 -11.52 6.47
CA ARG A 143 13.22 -11.04 7.59
C ARG A 143 12.61 -9.67 7.33
N TYR A 144 13.35 -8.77 6.72
CA TYR A 144 12.91 -7.39 6.49
C TYR A 144 12.63 -7.14 5.02
N VAL A 145 11.50 -6.50 4.74
CA VAL A 145 11.13 -6.06 3.40
C VAL A 145 11.00 -4.54 3.41
N ARG A 146 11.87 -3.85 2.68
CA ARG A 146 11.81 -2.40 2.50
C ARG A 146 11.16 -2.06 1.19
N VAL A 147 10.17 -1.19 1.25
CA VAL A 147 9.50 -0.62 0.08
C VAL A 147 9.89 0.84 -0.02
N THR A 148 10.38 1.24 -1.18
CA THR A 148 10.64 2.64 -1.51
C THR A 148 9.82 2.99 -2.75
N ALA A 149 9.11 4.11 -2.71
CA ALA A 149 8.40 4.59 -3.87
C ALA A 149 8.71 6.07 -4.14
N LYS A 150 8.64 6.46 -5.40
CA LYS A 150 8.88 7.82 -5.86
C LYS A 150 7.57 8.41 -6.36
N GLY A 151 7.10 9.48 -5.74
CA GLY A 151 5.84 10.14 -6.09
C GLY A 151 5.78 10.58 -7.56
N ALA A 152 4.56 10.80 -8.06
CA ALA A 152 4.32 11.21 -9.44
C ALA A 152 4.88 12.60 -9.79
N GLY A 153 5.07 13.45 -8.79
CA GLY A 153 5.59 14.79 -8.99
C GLY A 153 4.49 15.85 -9.09
N ILE A 154 4.68 16.80 -9.98
CA ILE A 154 3.72 17.88 -10.23
C ILE A 154 2.81 17.45 -11.38
N CYS A 155 1.51 17.68 -11.21
CA CYS A 155 0.53 17.47 -12.27
C CYS A 155 0.85 18.35 -13.48
N PRO A 156 0.89 17.78 -14.70
CA PRO A 156 1.22 18.53 -15.92
C PRO A 156 0.14 19.55 -16.28
N ASP A 157 0.47 20.48 -17.19
CA ASP A 157 -0.45 21.54 -17.62
C ASP A 157 -1.76 21.02 -18.24
N SER A 158 -1.72 19.84 -18.84
CA SER A 158 -2.90 19.16 -19.38
C SER A 158 -3.82 18.52 -18.33
N HIS A 159 -3.39 18.46 -17.09
CA HIS A 159 -4.15 17.86 -15.99
C HIS A 159 -5.23 18.84 -15.49
N VAL A 160 -6.35 18.29 -14.93
CA VAL A 160 -7.42 19.13 -14.31
C VAL A 160 -6.95 19.89 -13.06
N ARG A 161 -5.75 19.61 -12.57
CA ARG A 161 -5.08 20.28 -11.44
C ARG A 161 -3.64 20.65 -11.80
N PRO A 162 -3.43 21.50 -12.81
CA PRO A 162 -2.10 21.81 -13.30
C PRO A 162 -1.26 22.48 -12.20
N GLY A 163 0.02 22.16 -12.16
CA GLY A 163 0.97 22.72 -11.20
C GLY A 163 0.80 22.27 -9.75
N GLN A 164 -0.22 21.47 -9.42
CA GLN A 164 -0.41 20.93 -8.07
C GLN A 164 0.42 19.65 -7.87
N GLU A 165 0.83 19.41 -6.64
CA GLU A 165 1.52 18.18 -6.28
C GLU A 165 0.58 16.96 -6.38
N ALA A 166 1.02 15.93 -7.08
CA ALA A 166 0.34 14.66 -7.13
C ALA A 166 0.51 13.91 -5.80
N ARG A 167 -0.55 13.23 -5.38
CA ARG A 167 -0.59 12.44 -4.14
C ARG A 167 -0.50 10.96 -4.46
N VAL A 168 0.15 10.20 -3.59
CA VAL A 168 0.18 8.74 -3.66
C VAL A 168 -0.60 8.18 -2.47
N TYR A 169 -1.47 7.21 -2.73
CA TYR A 169 -2.24 6.50 -1.73
C TYR A 169 -2.02 5.00 -1.88
N PHE A 170 -1.54 4.37 -0.83
CA PHE A 170 -1.43 2.91 -0.74
C PHE A 170 -2.40 2.37 0.31
N ASP A 171 -2.94 1.16 0.08
CA ASP A 171 -3.76 0.45 1.08
C ASP A 171 -2.96 -0.68 1.74
N GLU A 172 -2.93 -1.84 1.17
CA GLU A 172 -2.38 -3.05 1.78
C GLU A 172 -1.15 -3.55 1.02
N VAL A 173 -0.11 -3.91 1.76
CA VAL A 173 1.03 -4.67 1.24
C VAL A 173 0.72 -6.17 1.37
N ILE A 174 0.90 -6.89 0.28
CA ILE A 174 0.71 -8.33 0.22
C ILE A 174 2.06 -8.99 -0.04
N ILE A 175 2.46 -9.91 0.85
CA ILE A 175 3.67 -10.73 0.72
C ILE A 175 3.25 -12.20 0.82
N GLU A 176 3.59 -12.98 -0.24
CA GLU A 176 3.31 -14.42 -0.33
C GLU A 176 4.59 -15.26 -0.27
#